data_30f47de5d952cd373c1f350f71b60e09
#
_entry.id   30f47de5d952cd373c1f350f71b60e09
#
_cell.length_a   1.000
_cell.length_b   1.000
_cell.length_c   1.000
_cell.angle_alpha   90.00
_cell.angle_beta   90.00
_cell.angle_gamma   90.00
#
_symmetry.space_group_name_H-M   'P 1'
#
loop_
_entity.id
_entity.type
_entity.pdbx_description
1 polymer ?
#
loop_
_entity_poly.entity_id
_entity_poly.type
_entity_poly.pdbx_seq_one_letter_code
_entity_poly.pdbx_strand_id
1 'polypeptide(L)'
;MKTCPTGAINFGSKADMLVQAAERVTELQGRGFAGAGIYDPQAVGGTHVFYVLQHADQPQLYHKLNPDPRISSAIEGWKGWLKPAAAVAFFATLAGTVFHYIGVGPNEVEEDLKENP
;
A
#
# COMPACT_ATOMS: atom_id res chain seq x y z
N MET A 1 -26.66 -2.28 -3.45
CA MET A 1 -26.31 -3.72 -3.32
C MET A 1 -26.46 -4.12 -1.85
N LYS A 2 -27.50 -4.87 -1.47
CA LYS A 2 -27.70 -5.33 -0.09
C LYS A 2 -27.19 -6.77 0.03
N THR A 3 -25.86 -6.93 0.10
CA THR A 3 -25.25 -8.25 0.18
C THR A 3 -25.19 -8.78 1.62
N CYS A 4 -25.37 -7.91 2.62
CA CYS A 4 -25.43 -8.30 4.03
C CYS A 4 -26.88 -8.28 4.52
N PRO A 5 -27.49 -9.43 4.84
CA PRO A 5 -28.89 -9.51 5.28
C PRO A 5 -29.12 -8.82 6.63
N THR A 6 -28.09 -8.68 7.46
CA THR A 6 -28.18 -8.03 8.78
C THR A 6 -27.93 -6.52 8.73
N GLY A 7 -27.55 -5.95 7.56
CA GLY A 7 -27.21 -4.53 7.44
C GLY A 7 -25.94 -4.12 8.19
N ALA A 8 -25.07 -5.10 8.55
CA ALA A 8 -23.84 -4.84 9.28
C ALA A 8 -22.72 -4.18 8.43
N ILE A 9 -22.88 -4.18 7.11
CA ILE A 9 -21.93 -3.59 6.16
C ILE A 9 -22.61 -2.42 5.46
N ASN A 10 -22.06 -1.22 5.66
CA ASN A 10 -22.53 0.00 5.02
C ASN A 10 -21.45 0.53 4.07
N PHE A 11 -21.85 1.26 3.03
CA PHE A 11 -20.98 1.85 2.03
C PHE A 11 -21.34 3.31 1.82
N GLY A 12 -20.34 4.16 1.71
CA GLY A 12 -20.51 5.58 1.47
C GLY A 12 -19.17 6.31 1.41
N SER A 13 -19.21 7.64 1.43
CA SER A 13 -17.99 8.42 1.60
C SER A 13 -17.38 8.13 2.97
N LYS A 14 -16.03 8.19 3.09
CA LYS A 14 -15.37 7.91 4.38
C LYS A 14 -15.87 8.86 5.47
N ALA A 15 -16.12 10.12 5.14
CA ALA A 15 -16.62 11.12 6.09
C ALA A 15 -18.00 10.74 6.64
N ASP A 16 -18.96 10.41 5.77
CA ASP A 16 -20.30 10.02 6.18
C ASP A 16 -20.30 8.73 6.99
N MET A 17 -19.49 7.77 6.57
CA MET A 17 -19.37 6.49 7.28
C MET A 17 -18.75 6.65 8.67
N LEU A 18 -17.80 7.58 8.86
CA LEU A 18 -17.25 7.88 10.19
C LEU A 18 -18.28 8.53 11.12
N VAL A 19 -19.16 9.40 10.60
CA VAL A 19 -20.28 9.96 11.37
C VAL A 19 -21.20 8.83 11.83
N GLN A 20 -21.65 7.97 10.92
CA GLN A 20 -22.50 6.83 11.28
C GLN A 20 -21.81 5.87 12.27
N ALA A 21 -20.49 5.66 12.13
CA ALA A 21 -19.75 4.84 13.06
C ALA A 21 -19.70 5.45 14.47
N ALA A 22 -19.56 6.78 14.58
CA ALA A 22 -19.56 7.50 15.86
C ALA A 22 -20.95 7.41 16.54
N GLU A 23 -22.02 7.57 15.78
CA GLU A 23 -23.39 7.38 16.27
C GLU A 23 -23.58 5.94 16.80
N ARG A 24 -23.08 4.95 16.05
CA ARG A 24 -23.16 3.53 16.46
C ARG A 24 -22.36 3.24 17.72
N VAL A 25 -21.19 3.86 17.90
CA VAL A 25 -20.40 3.75 19.12
C VAL A 25 -21.21 4.30 20.31
N THR A 26 -21.82 5.47 20.15
CA THR A 26 -22.64 6.10 21.20
C THR A 26 -23.83 5.19 21.58
N GLU A 27 -24.48 4.59 20.60
CA GLU A 27 -25.57 3.64 20.85
C GLU A 27 -25.08 2.40 21.63
N LEU A 28 -23.92 1.86 21.27
CA LEU A 28 -23.35 0.70 21.95
C LEU A 28 -22.96 1.03 23.40
N GLN A 29 -22.38 2.20 23.63
CA GLN A 29 -22.06 2.68 24.98
C GLN A 29 -23.32 2.83 25.83
N GLY A 30 -24.40 3.36 25.26
CA GLY A 30 -25.71 3.43 25.92
C GLY A 30 -26.32 2.07 26.26
N ARG A 31 -25.95 1.02 25.55
CA ARG A 31 -26.33 -0.38 25.81
C ARG A 31 -25.43 -1.09 26.84
N GLY A 32 -24.45 -0.42 27.40
CA GLY A 32 -23.55 -0.96 28.41
C GLY A 32 -22.17 -1.41 27.90
N PHE A 33 -21.87 -1.23 26.63
CA PHE A 33 -20.54 -1.52 26.06
C PHE A 33 -19.62 -0.31 26.19
N ALA A 34 -19.16 0.00 27.39
CA ALA A 34 -18.35 1.18 27.66
C ALA A 34 -17.03 1.23 26.86
N GLY A 35 -16.48 0.06 26.51
CA GLY A 35 -15.27 -0.07 25.69
C GLY A 35 -15.50 0.00 24.17
N ALA A 36 -16.72 0.36 23.71
CA ALA A 36 -17.01 0.44 22.29
C ALA A 36 -16.24 1.59 21.62
N GLY A 37 -15.71 1.35 20.42
CA GLY A 37 -14.93 2.33 19.68
C GLY A 37 -14.79 1.99 18.20
N ILE A 38 -14.14 2.88 17.46
CA ILE A 38 -13.87 2.71 16.03
C ILE A 38 -12.43 2.23 15.86
N TYR A 39 -12.25 1.17 15.08
CA TYR A 39 -10.95 0.72 14.60
C TYR A 39 -10.75 1.23 13.16
N ASP A 40 -9.96 2.28 13.00
CA ASP A 40 -9.54 2.88 11.72
C ASP A 40 -8.02 3.10 11.76
N PRO A 41 -7.21 2.06 11.49
CA PRO A 41 -5.76 2.17 11.57
C PRO A 41 -5.22 3.11 10.50
N GLN A 42 -4.42 4.08 10.91
CA GLN A 42 -3.82 5.09 10.03
C GLN A 42 -2.46 4.66 9.44
N ALA A 43 -1.85 3.63 10.00
CA ALA A 43 -0.63 3.04 9.45
C ALA A 43 -0.85 2.58 8.02
N VAL A 44 0.03 2.48 7.16
CA VAL A 44 -0.11 2.14 5.72
C VAL A 44 -0.85 3.20 4.86
N GLY A 45 -0.99 4.43 5.35
CA GLY A 45 -1.70 5.51 4.63
C GLY A 45 -3.23 5.51 4.83
N GLY A 46 -3.72 4.83 5.86
CA GLY A 46 -5.13 4.68 6.18
C GLY A 46 -5.80 3.54 5.43
N THR A 47 -6.93 3.10 5.93
CA THR A 47 -7.73 2.03 5.32
C THR A 47 -9.03 2.59 4.75
N HIS A 48 -9.56 1.94 3.70
CA HIS A 48 -10.89 2.23 3.15
C HIS A 48 -12.00 1.46 3.88
N VAL A 49 -11.63 0.60 4.82
CA VAL A 49 -12.55 -0.18 5.65
C VAL A 49 -12.18 0.05 7.10
N PHE A 50 -13.16 0.36 7.92
CA PHE A 50 -13.02 0.48 9.37
C PHE A 50 -14.15 -0.28 10.06
N TYR A 51 -13.96 -0.58 11.32
CA TYR A 51 -14.88 -1.40 12.10
C TYR A 51 -15.33 -0.67 13.35
N VAL A 52 -16.61 -0.82 13.68
CA VAL A 52 -17.13 -0.46 15.01
C VAL A 52 -17.03 -1.70 15.88
N LEU A 53 -16.26 -1.62 16.95
CA LEU A 53 -15.99 -2.71 17.87
C LEU A 53 -16.71 -2.47 19.20
N GLN A 54 -17.27 -3.52 19.79
CA GLN A 54 -17.91 -3.44 21.11
C GLN A 54 -16.89 -3.30 22.25
N HIS A 55 -15.68 -3.85 22.06
CA HIS A 55 -14.58 -3.83 23.02
C HIS A 55 -13.30 -3.35 22.33
N ALA A 56 -13.27 -2.09 21.88
CA ALA A 56 -12.10 -1.51 21.23
C ALA A 56 -10.92 -1.33 22.18
N ASP A 57 -11.19 -1.27 23.50
CA ASP A 57 -10.22 -1.30 24.58
C ASP A 57 -9.51 -2.65 24.77
N GLN A 58 -10.07 -3.72 24.20
CA GLN A 58 -9.55 -5.08 24.31
C GLN A 58 -9.27 -5.71 22.92
N PRO A 59 -8.29 -5.21 22.16
CA PRO A 59 -8.01 -5.66 20.78
C PRO A 59 -7.64 -7.14 20.70
N GLN A 60 -7.19 -7.76 21.79
CA GLN A 60 -6.89 -9.18 21.87
C GLN A 60 -8.11 -10.10 21.70
N LEU A 61 -9.33 -9.58 21.90
CA LEU A 61 -10.57 -10.33 21.64
C LEU A 61 -10.84 -10.51 20.15
N TYR A 62 -10.22 -9.70 19.31
CA TYR A 62 -10.41 -9.73 17.87
C TYR A 62 -9.19 -10.34 17.18
N HIS A 63 -9.42 -11.40 16.42
CA HIS A 63 -8.32 -12.09 15.75
C HIS A 63 -7.65 -11.20 14.69
N LYS A 64 -6.34 -11.01 14.82
CA LYS A 64 -5.49 -10.25 13.86
C LYS A 64 -5.81 -8.76 13.70
N LEU A 65 -6.52 -8.13 14.62
CA LEU A 65 -6.59 -6.68 14.64
C LEU A 65 -5.33 -6.11 15.29
N ASN A 66 -4.36 -5.72 14.46
CA ASN A 66 -3.16 -5.05 14.92
C ASN A 66 -3.46 -3.54 15.03
N PRO A 67 -3.18 -2.88 16.18
CA PRO A 67 -3.37 -1.45 16.34
C PRO A 67 -2.51 -0.61 15.37
N ASP A 68 -1.37 -1.14 14.93
CA ASP A 68 -0.46 -0.48 13.98
C ASP A 68 -0.04 -1.48 12.89
N PRO A 69 -0.92 -1.79 11.91
CA PRO A 69 -0.58 -2.68 10.82
C PRO A 69 0.49 -2.02 9.93
N ARG A 70 1.65 -2.65 9.80
CA ARG A 70 2.75 -2.16 8.98
C ARG A 70 2.98 -3.04 7.77
N ILE A 71 3.37 -2.41 6.66
CA ILE A 71 3.90 -3.13 5.50
C ILE A 71 5.31 -3.60 5.86
N SER A 72 5.76 -4.71 5.30
CA SER A 72 7.14 -5.15 5.52
C SER A 72 8.14 -4.09 5.06
N SER A 73 9.22 -3.91 5.83
CA SER A 73 10.28 -2.94 5.52
C SER A 73 10.91 -3.13 4.12
N ALA A 74 10.87 -4.36 3.60
CA ALA A 74 11.29 -4.66 2.23
C ALA A 74 10.42 -3.95 1.18
N ILE A 75 9.11 -3.90 1.39
CA ILE A 75 8.17 -3.21 0.48
C ILE A 75 8.32 -1.69 0.61
N GLU A 76 8.53 -1.18 1.83
CA GLU A 76 8.80 0.24 2.07
C GLU A 76 10.11 0.67 1.39
N GLY A 77 11.18 -0.10 1.53
CA GLY A 77 12.45 0.13 0.85
C GLY A 77 12.30 0.09 -0.67
N TRP A 78 11.57 -0.87 -1.20
CA TRP A 78 11.27 -0.96 -2.63
C TRP A 78 10.51 0.27 -3.16
N LYS A 79 9.46 0.68 -2.46
CA LYS A 79 8.66 1.85 -2.87
C LYS A 79 9.39 3.18 -2.66
N GLY A 80 10.23 3.27 -1.63
CA GLY A 80 10.92 4.50 -1.26
C GLY A 80 12.07 4.84 -2.19
N TRP A 81 13.18 4.12 -2.11
CA TRP A 81 14.42 4.49 -2.77
C TRP A 81 14.87 3.54 -3.89
N LEU A 82 14.52 2.25 -3.82
CA LEU A 82 14.93 1.27 -4.84
C LEU A 82 14.31 1.56 -6.21
N LYS A 83 13.04 1.97 -6.25
CA LYS A 83 12.36 2.34 -7.50
C LYS A 83 13.04 3.51 -8.22
N PRO A 84 13.29 4.68 -7.60
CA PRO A 84 14.00 5.76 -8.25
C PRO A 84 15.44 5.40 -8.58
N ALA A 85 16.15 4.66 -7.74
CA ALA A 85 17.51 4.19 -8.03
C ALA A 85 17.55 3.27 -9.27
N ALA A 86 16.61 2.33 -9.39
CA ALA A 86 16.50 1.48 -10.57
C ALA A 86 16.20 2.27 -11.84
N ALA A 87 15.36 3.31 -11.77
CA ALA A 87 15.10 4.19 -12.91
C ALA A 87 16.36 4.94 -13.35
N VAL A 88 17.11 5.50 -12.40
CA VAL A 88 18.40 6.17 -12.69
C VAL A 88 19.39 5.20 -13.32
N ALA A 89 19.54 4.00 -12.78
CA ALA A 89 20.43 2.96 -13.32
C ALA A 89 20.02 2.57 -14.75
N PHE A 90 18.72 2.44 -15.01
CA PHE A 90 18.20 2.13 -16.34
C PHE A 90 18.55 3.22 -17.36
N PHE A 91 18.32 4.50 -17.03
CA PHE A 91 18.68 5.60 -17.93
C PHE A 91 20.19 5.76 -18.10
N ALA A 92 20.98 5.51 -17.05
CA ALA A 92 22.45 5.54 -17.12
C ALA A 92 23.00 4.45 -18.07
N THR A 93 22.46 3.21 -17.96
CA THR A 93 22.83 2.13 -18.90
C THR A 93 22.42 2.45 -20.32
N LEU A 94 21.26 3.01 -20.54
CA LEU A 94 20.77 3.38 -21.87
C LEU A 94 21.65 4.49 -22.48
N ALA A 95 22.00 5.50 -21.71
CA ALA A 95 22.95 6.54 -22.13
C ALA A 95 24.34 5.94 -22.41
N GLY A 96 24.84 5.08 -21.54
CA GLY A 96 26.13 4.40 -21.70
C GLY A 96 26.20 3.56 -22.99
N THR A 97 25.15 2.80 -23.32
CA THR A 97 25.08 2.04 -24.58
C THR A 97 25.06 2.95 -25.80
N VAL A 98 24.33 4.06 -25.75
CA VAL A 98 24.32 5.04 -26.87
C VAL A 98 25.69 5.68 -27.04
N PHE A 99 26.34 6.12 -25.96
CA PHE A 99 27.70 6.69 -26.03
C PHE A 99 28.72 5.68 -26.53
N HIS A 100 28.65 4.43 -26.07
CA HIS A 100 29.50 3.36 -26.54
C HIS A 100 29.30 3.10 -28.04
N TYR A 101 28.06 3.04 -28.49
CA TYR A 101 27.74 2.84 -29.92
C TYR A 101 28.22 3.99 -30.80
N ILE A 102 28.14 5.25 -30.33
CA ILE A 102 28.66 6.42 -31.05
C ILE A 102 30.18 6.44 -31.09
N GLY A 103 30.85 6.02 -29.98
CA GLY A 103 32.32 6.09 -29.84
C GLY A 103 33.07 4.91 -30.50
N VAL A 104 32.53 3.70 -30.35
CA VAL A 104 33.20 2.48 -30.85
C VAL A 104 32.55 1.96 -32.14
N GLY A 105 31.23 2.18 -32.32
CA GLY A 105 30.49 1.94 -33.55
C GLY A 105 30.55 0.53 -34.13
N PRO A 106 29.91 0.27 -35.25
CA PRO A 106 29.94 -1.03 -35.96
C PRO A 106 31.27 -1.32 -36.67
N ASN A 107 32.28 -0.47 -36.52
CA ASN A 107 33.52 -0.58 -37.30
C ASN A 107 34.39 -1.79 -36.93
N GLU A 108 34.32 -2.30 -35.70
CA GLU A 108 35.11 -3.50 -35.33
C GLU A 108 34.62 -4.78 -36.02
N VAL A 109 33.32 -4.89 -36.29
CA VAL A 109 32.76 -6.09 -36.94
C VAL A 109 33.16 -6.17 -38.42
N GLU A 110 33.42 -5.05 -39.10
CA GLU A 110 33.87 -5.06 -40.51
C GLU A 110 35.35 -5.39 -40.68
N GLU A 111 36.20 -5.08 -39.67
CA GLU A 111 37.63 -5.48 -39.72
C GLU A 111 37.80 -6.97 -39.52
N ASP A 112 37.10 -7.60 -38.59
CA ASP A 112 37.17 -9.05 -38.34
C ASP A 112 36.68 -9.87 -39.57
N LEU A 113 35.74 -9.36 -40.31
CA LEU A 113 35.23 -10.03 -41.52
C LEU A 113 36.18 -9.87 -42.74
N LYS A 114 37.08 -8.87 -42.72
CA LYS A 114 38.09 -8.68 -43.79
C LYS A 114 39.38 -9.43 -43.52
N GLU A 115 39.67 -9.77 -42.27
CA GLU A 115 40.90 -10.45 -41.90
C GLU A 115 40.77 -12.01 -41.98
N ASN A 116 39.55 -12.53 -42.12
CA ASN A 116 39.32 -13.98 -42.20
C ASN A 116 38.36 -14.33 -43.35
N PRO A 117 38.87 -14.36 -44.66
CA PRO A 117 38.08 -14.76 -45.82
C PRO A 117 37.76 -16.25 -45.87
#